data_3a9a3fce3fb364adbe80860f5753309c
#
_entry.id   3a9a3fce3fb364adbe80860f5753309c
#
_cell.length_a   1.000
_cell.length_b   1.000
_cell.length_c   1.000
_cell.angle_alpha   90.00
_cell.angle_beta   90.00
_cell.angle_gamma   90.00
#
_symmetry.space_group_name_H-M   'P 1'
#
loop_
_entity.id
_entity.type
_entity.pdbx_description
1 polymer ?
#
loop_
_entity_poly.entity_id
_entity_poly.type
_entity_poly.pdbx_seq_one_letter_code
_entity_poly.pdbx_strand_id
1 'polypeptide(L)'
;MSLRWNVAAAALLAAGAAVAAPESTAPPANSSSTPAAAAQQQKPPAPLTPADKPNLSYAVGFQIGNDFVERKIDIDLNTVIRAMQDGYAKRQPTVPMETMRDVLGRMQYQVYSQAKGEFDKMASENKAKSQRFLAENRSKKGVVALPSGVQYLVIEEGTGSKHPTLQSEVTVNFRSSLTSGLELDSSFARGEPFKFKVSDVIKGWQEVIPLMKVGDYWRIFVPPEFAYGERGDGRRVGPNEVMVFEMKLMDTKP
;
A
#
# COMPACT_ATOMS: atom_id res chain seq x y z
N MET A 1 -8.91 0.73 -17.82
CA MET A 1 -7.46 0.59 -18.04
C MET A 1 -6.81 1.86 -17.58
N SER A 2 -6.39 1.93 -16.32
CA SER A 2 -5.73 3.11 -15.74
C SER A 2 -4.22 2.87 -15.77
N LEU A 3 -3.55 3.53 -16.70
CA LEU A 3 -2.09 3.52 -16.83
C LEU A 3 -1.49 4.32 -15.65
N ARG A 4 -1.10 3.61 -14.60
CA ARG A 4 -0.43 4.21 -13.44
C ARG A 4 1.05 4.41 -13.77
N TRP A 5 1.40 5.62 -14.16
CA TRP A 5 2.78 6.07 -14.22
C TRP A 5 3.23 6.54 -12.84
N ASN A 6 3.90 5.65 -12.09
CA ASN A 6 4.69 6.06 -10.93
C ASN A 6 6.00 6.67 -11.45
N VAL A 7 5.98 7.94 -11.80
CA VAL A 7 7.20 8.72 -11.98
C VAL A 7 7.20 9.81 -10.92
N ALA A 8 8.25 9.82 -10.14
CA ALA A 8 8.51 10.72 -9.03
C ALA A 8 8.53 12.21 -9.50
N ALA A 9 7.36 12.80 -9.69
CA ALA A 9 7.21 14.25 -9.86
C ALA A 9 7.25 15.00 -8.52
N ALA A 10 7.53 14.30 -7.40
CA ALA A 10 7.69 14.91 -6.08
C ALA A 10 9.00 15.70 -5.91
N ALA A 11 9.90 15.68 -6.90
CA ALA A 11 11.23 16.31 -6.76
C ALA A 11 11.30 17.79 -7.21
N LEU A 12 10.25 18.34 -7.78
CA LEU A 12 10.29 19.73 -8.31
C LEU A 12 9.83 20.81 -7.33
N LEU A 13 9.29 20.44 -6.15
CA LEU A 13 8.85 21.41 -5.13
C LEU A 13 9.66 21.35 -3.81
N ALA A 14 10.73 20.58 -3.74
CA ALA A 14 11.56 20.43 -2.54
C ALA A 14 12.93 21.10 -2.66
N ALA A 15 12.98 22.34 -3.13
CA ALA A 15 14.18 23.18 -2.99
C ALA A 15 13.94 24.23 -1.91
N GLY A 16 14.11 23.82 -0.63
CA GLY A 16 13.97 24.76 0.48
C GLY A 16 14.25 24.14 1.84
N ALA A 17 15.50 24.30 2.32
CA ALA A 17 15.95 24.17 3.69
C ALA A 17 16.00 22.76 4.30
N ALA A 18 17.21 22.18 4.27
CA ALA A 18 17.63 21.15 5.21
C ALA A 18 17.68 21.76 6.62
N VAL A 19 16.72 21.40 7.46
CA VAL A 19 16.86 21.51 8.92
C VAL A 19 17.12 20.09 9.42
N ALA A 20 18.32 19.89 9.97
CA ALA A 20 18.73 18.66 10.60
C ALA A 20 17.79 18.32 11.76
N ALA A 21 17.13 17.18 11.70
CA ALA A 21 16.46 16.57 12.82
C ALA A 21 17.39 15.50 13.43
N PRO A 22 17.36 15.29 14.76
CA PRO A 22 18.30 14.39 15.43
C PRO A 22 18.06 12.94 15.02
N GLU A 23 19.15 12.22 14.83
CA GLU A 23 19.20 10.78 14.58
C GLU A 23 18.49 10.01 15.71
N SER A 24 17.36 9.41 15.37
CA SER A 24 16.79 8.33 16.15
C SER A 24 17.32 7.02 15.55
N THR A 25 18.14 6.33 16.34
CA THR A 25 18.66 4.99 16.02
C THR A 25 17.53 3.98 15.97
N ALA A 26 17.02 3.73 14.77
CA ALA A 26 16.22 2.53 14.48
C ALA A 26 17.16 1.43 13.97
N PRO A 27 16.98 0.17 14.41
CA PRO A 27 17.80 -0.94 13.92
C PRO A 27 17.57 -1.15 12.41
N PRO A 28 18.58 -1.65 11.68
CA PRO A 28 18.50 -1.78 10.25
C PRO A 28 17.39 -2.75 9.87
N ALA A 29 16.46 -2.28 9.03
CA ALA A 29 15.53 -3.14 8.34
C ALA A 29 16.33 -4.08 7.44
N ASN A 30 16.35 -5.34 7.81
CA ASN A 30 16.94 -6.42 7.03
C ASN A 30 16.22 -6.44 5.67
N SER A 31 16.98 -6.16 4.64
CA SER A 31 16.57 -6.33 3.26
C SER A 31 16.39 -7.83 2.98
N SER A 32 15.22 -8.36 3.31
CA SER A 32 14.80 -9.67 2.85
C SER A 32 14.51 -9.56 1.35
N SER A 33 15.41 -10.15 0.58
CA SER A 33 15.27 -10.43 -0.84
C SER A 33 13.92 -11.10 -1.09
N THR A 34 12.96 -10.34 -1.58
CA THR A 34 11.82 -10.87 -2.30
C THR A 34 12.35 -11.76 -3.42
N PRO A 35 11.93 -13.03 -3.53
CA PRO A 35 12.24 -13.80 -4.73
C PRO A 35 11.66 -13.01 -5.90
N ALA A 36 12.50 -12.63 -6.81
CA ALA A 36 12.14 -11.96 -8.04
C ALA A 36 11.04 -12.78 -8.73
N ALA A 37 9.79 -12.33 -8.61
CA ALA A 37 8.86 -12.54 -9.69
C ALA A 37 9.63 -12.11 -10.93
N ALA A 38 9.75 -12.98 -11.92
CA ALA A 38 10.52 -12.75 -13.11
C ALA A 38 10.19 -11.35 -13.64
N ALA A 39 11.01 -10.40 -13.28
CA ALA A 39 10.98 -9.09 -13.86
C ALA A 39 11.26 -9.37 -15.33
N GLN A 40 10.20 -9.35 -16.14
CA GLN A 40 10.38 -9.18 -17.57
C GLN A 40 11.31 -7.98 -17.66
N GLN A 41 12.55 -8.24 -18.05
CA GLN A 41 13.54 -7.21 -18.31
C GLN A 41 12.95 -6.33 -19.40
N GLN A 42 12.18 -5.32 -18.97
CA GLN A 42 11.72 -4.30 -19.89
C GLN A 42 13.00 -3.64 -20.39
N LYS A 43 13.26 -3.87 -21.67
CA LYS A 43 14.32 -3.16 -22.39
C LYS A 43 14.21 -1.68 -22.00
N PRO A 44 15.31 -1.05 -21.58
CA PRO A 44 15.26 0.36 -21.21
C PRO A 44 14.57 1.15 -22.33
N PRO A 45 13.67 2.08 -22.00
CA PRO A 45 12.96 2.86 -23.00
C PRO A 45 13.98 3.57 -23.90
N ALA A 46 13.64 3.73 -25.18
CA ALA A 46 14.47 4.45 -26.12
C ALA A 46 14.73 5.88 -25.62
N PRO A 47 15.93 6.46 -25.86
CA PRO A 47 16.23 7.84 -25.48
C PRO A 47 15.28 8.80 -26.21
N LEU A 48 14.92 9.91 -25.53
CA LEU A 48 14.07 10.95 -26.11
C LEU A 48 14.74 11.58 -27.34
N THR A 49 13.96 11.85 -28.36
CA THR A 49 14.34 12.50 -29.59
C THR A 49 13.74 13.90 -29.71
N PRO A 50 14.22 14.78 -30.60
CA PRO A 50 13.58 16.08 -30.84
C PRO A 50 12.11 15.97 -31.27
N ALA A 51 11.71 14.87 -31.92
CA ALA A 51 10.32 14.60 -32.32
C ALA A 51 9.39 14.38 -31.12
N ASP A 52 9.90 13.96 -29.98
CA ASP A 52 9.11 13.73 -28.75
C ASP A 52 8.78 15.02 -27.99
N LYS A 53 9.46 16.12 -28.32
CA LYS A 53 9.35 17.39 -27.59
C LYS A 53 7.90 17.91 -27.44
N PRO A 54 7.04 17.92 -28.47
CA PRO A 54 5.65 18.36 -28.30
C PRO A 54 4.85 17.47 -27.35
N ASN A 55 4.97 16.16 -27.50
CA ASN A 55 4.27 15.20 -26.68
C ASN A 55 4.75 15.22 -25.22
N LEU A 56 6.05 15.34 -24.99
CA LEU A 56 6.63 15.49 -23.68
C LEU A 56 6.15 16.78 -23.00
N SER A 57 6.14 17.90 -23.73
CA SER A 57 5.67 19.18 -23.21
C SER A 57 4.21 19.13 -22.80
N TYR A 58 3.36 18.52 -23.64
CA TYR A 58 1.96 18.30 -23.32
C TYR A 58 1.79 17.39 -22.10
N ALA A 59 2.50 16.27 -22.04
CA ALA A 59 2.42 15.32 -20.95
C ALA A 59 2.80 15.94 -19.60
N VAL A 60 3.85 16.75 -19.56
CA VAL A 60 4.27 17.48 -18.36
C VAL A 60 3.20 18.47 -17.91
N GLY A 61 2.68 19.28 -18.85
CA GLY A 61 1.61 20.24 -18.52
C GLY A 61 0.33 19.56 -18.03
N PHE A 62 -0.07 18.47 -18.69
CA PHE A 62 -1.25 17.68 -18.31
C PHE A 62 -1.12 17.08 -16.92
N GLN A 63 0.07 16.52 -16.59
CA GLN A 63 0.34 15.95 -15.27
C GLN A 63 0.26 17.01 -14.17
N ILE A 64 0.87 18.19 -14.39
CA ILE A 64 0.80 19.30 -13.42
C ILE A 64 -0.67 19.73 -13.20
N GLY A 65 -1.45 19.87 -14.29
CA GLY A 65 -2.85 20.20 -14.20
C GLY A 65 -3.68 19.18 -13.40
N ASN A 66 -3.45 17.89 -13.65
CA ASN A 66 -4.09 16.81 -12.88
C ASN A 66 -3.72 16.86 -11.39
N ASP A 67 -2.45 17.08 -11.06
CA ASP A 67 -2.00 17.18 -9.66
C ASP A 67 -2.74 18.29 -8.91
N PHE A 68 -3.03 19.43 -9.54
CA PHE A 68 -3.79 20.49 -8.92
C PHE A 68 -5.23 20.07 -8.61
N VAL A 69 -5.87 19.35 -9.54
CA VAL A 69 -7.24 18.84 -9.37
C VAL A 69 -7.29 17.76 -8.29
N GLU A 70 -6.39 16.77 -8.34
CA GLU A 70 -6.36 15.67 -7.38
C GLU A 70 -6.11 16.16 -5.95
N ARG A 71 -5.25 17.16 -5.78
CA ARG A 71 -4.95 17.76 -4.48
C ARG A 71 -5.94 18.85 -4.08
N LYS A 72 -6.97 19.12 -4.90
CA LYS A 72 -7.98 20.17 -4.66
C LYS A 72 -7.35 21.54 -4.43
N ILE A 73 -6.29 21.87 -5.17
CA ILE A 73 -5.61 23.17 -5.07
C ILE A 73 -6.33 24.16 -5.98
N ASP A 74 -6.92 25.20 -5.37
CA ASP A 74 -7.57 26.29 -6.10
C ASP A 74 -6.54 27.32 -6.54
N ILE A 75 -6.35 27.45 -7.86
CA ILE A 75 -5.36 28.33 -8.49
C ILE A 75 -5.90 28.98 -9.77
N ASP A 76 -5.38 30.14 -10.09
CA ASP A 76 -5.55 30.75 -11.42
C ASP A 76 -4.56 30.15 -12.42
N LEU A 77 -5.07 29.28 -13.30
CA LEU A 77 -4.26 28.60 -14.30
C LEU A 77 -3.53 29.56 -15.25
N ASN A 78 -4.13 30.71 -15.62
CA ASN A 78 -3.49 31.69 -16.50
C ASN A 78 -2.27 32.33 -15.83
N THR A 79 -2.37 32.60 -14.55
CA THR A 79 -1.24 33.12 -13.76
C THR A 79 -0.14 32.07 -13.61
N VAL A 80 -0.49 30.79 -13.43
CA VAL A 80 0.51 29.70 -13.42
C VAL A 80 1.25 29.62 -14.75
N ILE A 81 0.54 29.61 -15.87
CA ILE A 81 1.15 29.55 -17.22
C ILE A 81 2.11 30.73 -17.42
N ARG A 82 1.70 31.94 -17.07
CA ARG A 82 2.54 33.15 -17.17
C ARG A 82 3.79 33.03 -16.29
N ALA A 83 3.63 32.60 -15.04
CA ALA A 83 4.75 32.41 -14.12
C ALA A 83 5.73 31.34 -14.63
N MET A 84 5.23 30.25 -15.25
CA MET A 84 6.09 29.24 -15.91
C MET A 84 6.89 29.85 -17.07
N GLN A 85 6.26 30.70 -17.89
CA GLN A 85 6.97 31.41 -19.00
C GLN A 85 8.05 32.34 -18.45
N ASP A 86 7.77 33.08 -17.37
CA ASP A 86 8.74 33.97 -16.74
C ASP A 86 9.92 33.18 -16.17
N GLY A 87 9.66 32.11 -15.44
CA GLY A 87 10.69 31.23 -14.90
C GLY A 87 11.54 30.57 -15.99
N TYR A 88 10.90 30.06 -17.05
CA TYR A 88 11.62 29.47 -18.20
C TYR A 88 12.53 30.46 -18.92
N ALA A 89 12.05 31.73 -19.04
CA ALA A 89 12.81 32.82 -19.63
C ALA A 89 13.81 33.47 -18.66
N LYS A 90 13.97 32.97 -17.44
CA LYS A 90 14.83 33.51 -16.36
C LYS A 90 14.55 34.99 -16.06
N ARG A 91 13.29 35.42 -16.17
CA ARG A 91 12.86 36.76 -15.80
C ARG A 91 12.77 36.86 -14.28
N GLN A 92 12.87 38.10 -13.77
CA GLN A 92 12.62 38.37 -12.36
C GLN A 92 11.12 38.10 -12.03
N PRO A 93 10.82 37.43 -10.93
CA PRO A 93 9.43 37.20 -10.54
C PRO A 93 8.71 38.50 -10.23
N THR A 94 7.44 38.60 -10.62
CA THR A 94 6.59 39.76 -10.34
C THR A 94 6.08 39.77 -8.90
N VAL A 95 6.15 38.61 -8.21
CA VAL A 95 5.78 38.44 -6.81
C VAL A 95 7.05 38.30 -5.97
N PRO A 96 7.17 39.00 -4.82
CA PRO A 96 8.32 38.87 -3.93
C PRO A 96 8.54 37.42 -3.49
N MET A 97 9.81 36.99 -3.42
CA MET A 97 10.18 35.61 -3.05
C MET A 97 9.64 35.22 -1.66
N GLU A 98 9.61 36.17 -0.72
CA GLU A 98 9.07 35.94 0.63
C GLU A 98 7.56 35.65 0.58
N THR A 99 6.80 36.44 -0.18
CA THR A 99 5.36 36.21 -0.37
C THR A 99 5.09 34.85 -1.02
N MET A 100 5.88 34.49 -2.06
CA MET A 100 5.74 33.16 -2.69
C MET A 100 6.02 32.04 -1.70
N ARG A 101 7.03 32.16 -0.87
CA ARG A 101 7.37 31.16 0.15
C ARG A 101 6.25 31.01 1.19
N ASP A 102 5.70 32.14 1.67
CA ASP A 102 4.61 32.12 2.64
C ASP A 102 3.34 31.45 2.09
N VAL A 103 2.89 31.85 0.89
CA VAL A 103 1.67 31.26 0.32
C VAL A 103 1.85 29.76 -0.02
N LEU A 104 3.04 29.35 -0.50
CA LEU A 104 3.34 27.94 -0.74
C LEU A 104 3.37 27.15 0.57
N GLY A 105 3.93 27.71 1.64
CA GLY A 105 3.92 27.07 2.97
C GLY A 105 2.50 26.87 3.51
N ARG A 106 1.65 27.88 3.37
CA ARG A 106 0.23 27.77 3.76
C ARG A 106 -0.53 26.74 2.91
N MET A 107 -0.30 26.71 1.61
CA MET A 107 -0.89 25.70 0.72
C MET A 107 -0.46 24.29 1.13
N GLN A 108 0.84 24.05 1.36
CA GLN A 108 1.35 22.75 1.79
C GLN A 108 0.72 22.30 3.12
N TYR A 109 0.61 23.21 4.08
CA TYR A 109 -0.04 22.93 5.35
C TYR A 109 -1.53 22.59 5.17
N GLN A 110 -2.25 23.33 4.34
CA GLN A 110 -3.66 23.07 4.06
C GLN A 110 -3.87 21.69 3.41
N VAL A 111 -3.10 21.36 2.38
CA VAL A 111 -3.16 20.04 1.71
C VAL A 111 -2.86 18.91 2.70
N TYR A 112 -1.80 19.07 3.50
CA TYR A 112 -1.45 18.08 4.53
C TYR A 112 -2.55 17.92 5.57
N SER A 113 -3.09 19.01 6.09
CA SER A 113 -4.14 18.98 7.11
C SER A 113 -5.42 18.34 6.60
N GLN A 114 -5.80 18.62 5.35
CA GLN A 114 -6.95 18.00 4.71
C GLN A 114 -6.73 16.49 4.53
N ALA A 115 -5.61 16.10 3.95
CA ALA A 115 -5.27 14.68 3.74
C ALA A 115 -5.21 13.91 5.08
N LYS A 116 -4.63 14.54 6.11
CA LYS A 116 -4.61 13.97 7.46
C LYS A 116 -6.02 13.82 8.03
N GLY A 117 -6.88 14.81 7.89
CA GLY A 117 -8.27 14.72 8.35
C GLY A 117 -9.08 13.63 7.66
N GLU A 118 -8.92 13.49 6.34
CA GLU A 118 -9.56 12.41 5.56
C GLU A 118 -9.05 11.04 6.00
N PHE A 119 -7.73 10.91 6.24
CA PHE A 119 -7.11 9.68 6.75
C PHE A 119 -7.61 9.32 8.15
N ASP A 120 -7.59 10.27 9.09
CA ASP A 120 -8.03 10.05 10.48
C ASP A 120 -9.51 9.63 10.53
N LYS A 121 -10.36 10.25 9.71
CA LYS A 121 -11.76 9.87 9.56
C LYS A 121 -11.91 8.44 9.05
N MET A 122 -11.21 8.09 7.96
CA MET A 122 -11.20 6.74 7.39
C MET A 122 -10.71 5.71 8.42
N ALA A 123 -9.63 6.02 9.14
CA ALA A 123 -9.07 5.15 10.17
C ALA A 123 -10.08 4.87 11.30
N SER A 124 -10.81 5.88 11.74
CA SER A 124 -11.84 5.74 12.77
C SER A 124 -13.03 4.91 12.28
N GLU A 125 -13.53 5.19 11.07
CA GLU A 125 -14.64 4.44 10.48
C GLU A 125 -14.29 2.99 10.26
N ASN A 126 -13.10 2.70 9.72
CA ASN A 126 -12.64 1.34 9.49
C ASN A 126 -12.42 0.59 10.80
N LYS A 127 -11.88 1.25 11.84
CA LYS A 127 -11.73 0.65 13.17
C LYS A 127 -13.08 0.18 13.72
N ALA A 128 -14.10 1.03 13.65
CA ALA A 128 -15.44 0.67 14.10
C ALA A 128 -16.06 -0.47 13.27
N LYS A 129 -15.89 -0.45 11.94
CA LYS A 129 -16.35 -1.52 11.04
C LYS A 129 -15.65 -2.84 11.34
N SER A 130 -14.32 -2.82 11.51
CA SER A 130 -13.50 -3.99 11.81
C SER A 130 -13.86 -4.64 13.13
N GLN A 131 -14.04 -3.84 14.18
CA GLN A 131 -14.48 -4.34 15.48
C GLN A 131 -15.86 -5.00 15.41
N ARG A 132 -16.81 -4.37 14.73
CA ARG A 132 -18.15 -4.92 14.54
C ARG A 132 -18.09 -6.24 13.76
N PHE A 133 -17.38 -6.25 12.64
CA PHE A 133 -17.22 -7.44 11.81
C PHE A 133 -16.64 -8.61 12.60
N LEU A 134 -15.56 -8.40 13.35
CA LEU A 134 -14.92 -9.46 14.15
C LEU A 134 -15.82 -9.94 15.29
N ALA A 135 -16.58 -9.03 15.94
CA ALA A 135 -17.53 -9.38 16.99
C ALA A 135 -18.68 -10.25 16.45
N GLU A 136 -19.23 -9.90 15.30
CA GLU A 136 -20.28 -10.68 14.63
C GLU A 136 -19.73 -12.01 14.08
N ASN A 137 -18.53 -12.00 13.50
CA ASN A 137 -17.94 -13.17 12.86
C ASN A 137 -17.62 -14.28 13.87
N ARG A 138 -17.13 -13.92 15.07
CA ARG A 138 -16.84 -14.89 16.14
C ARG A 138 -18.05 -15.71 16.58
N SER A 139 -19.26 -15.18 16.39
CA SER A 139 -20.52 -15.84 16.77
C SER A 139 -21.04 -16.79 15.68
N LYS A 140 -20.43 -16.80 14.49
CA LYS A 140 -20.85 -17.66 13.39
C LYS A 140 -20.46 -19.11 13.66
N LYS A 141 -21.33 -20.04 13.26
CA LYS A 141 -21.10 -21.47 13.41
C LYS A 141 -19.78 -21.90 12.74
N GLY A 142 -18.94 -22.61 13.49
CA GLY A 142 -17.67 -23.15 13.01
C GLY A 142 -16.50 -22.17 13.05
N VAL A 143 -16.71 -20.89 13.37
CA VAL A 143 -15.63 -19.93 13.54
C VAL A 143 -14.94 -20.14 14.88
N VAL A 144 -13.64 -20.28 14.85
CA VAL A 144 -12.77 -20.36 16.03
C VAL A 144 -12.04 -19.01 16.17
N ALA A 145 -12.07 -18.44 17.37
CA ALA A 145 -11.34 -17.21 17.69
C ALA A 145 -10.14 -17.50 18.59
N LEU A 146 -8.96 -17.06 18.18
CA LEU A 146 -7.73 -17.12 18.98
C LEU A 146 -7.71 -15.99 20.04
N PRO A 147 -6.90 -16.12 21.11
CA PRO A 147 -6.76 -15.07 22.13
C PRO A 147 -6.28 -13.72 21.56
N SER A 148 -5.52 -13.75 20.48
CA SER A 148 -5.08 -12.56 19.72
C SER A 148 -6.20 -11.81 19.01
N GLY A 149 -7.36 -12.44 18.84
CA GLY A 149 -8.48 -11.93 18.05
C GLY A 149 -8.44 -12.38 16.58
N VAL A 150 -7.39 -13.06 16.13
CA VAL A 150 -7.39 -13.75 14.84
C VAL A 150 -8.47 -14.83 14.87
N GLN A 151 -9.23 -14.96 13.78
CA GLN A 151 -10.29 -15.95 13.68
C GLN A 151 -10.10 -16.81 12.45
N TYR A 152 -10.55 -18.05 12.50
CA TYR A 152 -10.55 -18.93 11.35
C TYR A 152 -11.77 -19.82 11.29
N LEU A 153 -12.07 -20.28 10.08
CA LEU A 153 -13.10 -21.27 9.77
C LEU A 153 -12.46 -22.36 8.91
N VAL A 154 -12.52 -23.60 9.38
CA VAL A 154 -12.11 -24.75 8.59
C VAL A 154 -13.15 -25.00 7.50
N ILE A 155 -12.75 -24.92 6.23
CA ILE A 155 -13.60 -25.20 5.06
C ILE A 155 -13.45 -26.67 4.69
N GLU A 156 -12.19 -27.16 4.60
CA GLU A 156 -11.85 -28.56 4.35
C GLU A 156 -10.74 -28.98 5.30
N GLU A 157 -10.89 -30.16 5.90
CA GLU A 157 -9.81 -30.77 6.69
C GLU A 157 -8.88 -31.57 5.79
N GLY A 158 -7.58 -31.30 5.91
CA GLY A 158 -6.54 -32.06 5.23
C GLY A 158 -6.34 -33.44 5.87
N THR A 159 -5.73 -34.34 5.12
CA THR A 159 -5.37 -35.69 5.58
C THR A 159 -3.93 -35.80 6.08
N GLY A 160 -3.14 -34.74 5.94
CA GLY A 160 -1.74 -34.70 6.41
C GLY A 160 -1.65 -34.76 7.94
N SER A 161 -0.52 -35.23 8.45
CA SER A 161 -0.23 -35.29 9.89
C SER A 161 0.81 -34.24 10.33
N LYS A 162 1.47 -33.56 9.39
CA LYS A 162 2.51 -32.56 9.68
C LYS A 162 1.93 -31.17 9.82
N HIS A 163 2.29 -30.51 10.91
CA HIS A 163 2.02 -29.11 11.15
C HIS A 163 3.29 -28.28 10.90
N PRO A 164 3.19 -27.12 10.22
CA PRO A 164 4.30 -26.19 10.12
C PRO A 164 4.72 -25.63 11.47
N THR A 165 5.97 -25.21 11.56
CA THR A 165 6.48 -24.36 12.64
C THR A 165 6.76 -22.95 12.10
N LEU A 166 7.13 -22.01 12.95
CA LEU A 166 7.55 -20.68 12.51
C LEU A 166 8.80 -20.71 11.60
N GLN A 167 9.61 -21.77 11.71
CA GLN A 167 10.84 -21.95 10.91
C GLN A 167 10.60 -22.68 9.59
N SER A 168 9.44 -23.30 9.44
CA SER A 168 9.12 -24.10 8.25
C SER A 168 8.94 -23.21 7.01
N GLU A 169 9.39 -23.72 5.88
CA GLU A 169 8.99 -23.24 4.56
C GLU A 169 7.67 -23.93 4.16
N VAL A 170 6.69 -23.14 3.80
CA VAL A 170 5.37 -23.64 3.39
C VAL A 170 5.06 -23.26 1.94
N THR A 171 4.27 -24.11 1.30
CA THR A 171 3.67 -23.84 -0.01
C THR A 171 2.17 -23.75 0.17
N VAL A 172 1.58 -22.63 -0.18
CA VAL A 172 0.13 -22.39 -0.05
C VAL A 172 -0.48 -21.90 -1.35
N ASN A 173 -1.74 -22.23 -1.56
CA ASN A 173 -2.61 -21.42 -2.40
C ASN A 173 -3.44 -20.51 -1.52
N PHE A 174 -3.56 -19.25 -1.91
CA PHE A 174 -4.33 -18.29 -1.14
C PHE A 174 -5.08 -17.29 -2.03
N ARG A 175 -6.11 -16.71 -1.44
CA ARG A 175 -6.81 -15.51 -1.90
C ARG A 175 -6.87 -14.55 -0.74
N SER A 176 -6.54 -13.29 -0.97
CA SER A 176 -6.69 -12.21 0.01
C SER A 176 -7.75 -11.22 -0.43
N SER A 177 -8.58 -10.78 0.49
CA SER A 177 -9.62 -9.79 0.26
C SER A 177 -9.87 -8.92 1.50
N LEU A 178 -10.57 -7.81 1.30
CA LEU A 178 -11.14 -7.03 2.37
C LEU A 178 -12.51 -7.61 2.78
N THR A 179 -13.03 -7.17 3.92
CA THR A 179 -14.38 -7.56 4.38
C THR A 179 -15.50 -7.11 3.44
N SER A 180 -15.23 -6.13 2.58
CA SER A 180 -16.13 -5.70 1.50
C SER A 180 -16.23 -6.69 0.33
N GLY A 181 -15.37 -7.71 0.30
CA GLY A 181 -15.24 -8.66 -0.81
C GLY A 181 -14.28 -8.20 -1.91
N LEU A 182 -13.65 -7.03 -1.78
CA LEU A 182 -12.63 -6.58 -2.73
C LEU A 182 -11.41 -7.53 -2.66
N GLU A 183 -11.19 -8.27 -3.74
CA GLU A 183 -10.02 -9.13 -3.88
C GLU A 183 -8.75 -8.28 -4.09
N LEU A 184 -7.73 -8.57 -3.31
CA LEU A 184 -6.45 -7.87 -3.33
C LEU A 184 -5.39 -8.66 -4.10
N ASP A 185 -5.31 -9.95 -3.81
CA ASP A 185 -4.35 -10.87 -4.43
C ASP A 185 -4.86 -12.31 -4.39
N SER A 186 -4.46 -13.12 -5.38
CA SER A 186 -4.84 -14.53 -5.46
C SER A 186 -3.76 -15.34 -6.19
N SER A 187 -3.16 -16.29 -5.49
CA SER A 187 -2.27 -17.28 -6.10
C SER A 187 -3.06 -18.25 -7.00
N PHE A 188 -4.33 -18.49 -6.69
CA PHE A 188 -5.20 -19.29 -7.56
C PHE A 188 -5.38 -18.63 -8.94
N ALA A 189 -5.56 -17.31 -8.96
CA ALA A 189 -5.72 -16.56 -10.22
C ALA A 189 -4.42 -16.50 -11.05
N ARG A 190 -3.26 -16.52 -10.38
CA ARG A 190 -1.96 -16.56 -11.04
C ARG A 190 -1.57 -17.95 -11.55
N GLY A 191 -2.21 -19.00 -11.03
CA GLY A 191 -1.87 -20.39 -11.36
C GLY A 191 -0.58 -20.90 -10.69
N GLU A 192 0.02 -20.14 -9.77
CA GLU A 192 1.26 -20.48 -9.09
C GLU A 192 1.09 -20.41 -7.58
N PRO A 193 1.35 -21.52 -6.83
CA PRO A 193 1.38 -21.51 -5.38
C PRO A 193 2.46 -20.57 -4.84
N PHE A 194 2.18 -19.97 -3.69
CA PHE A 194 3.09 -19.07 -3.01
C PHE A 194 3.93 -19.83 -1.97
N LYS A 195 5.25 -19.64 -2.03
CA LYS A 195 6.21 -20.26 -1.11
C LYS A 195 6.85 -19.20 -0.24
N PHE A 196 6.93 -19.48 1.05
CA PHE A 196 7.54 -18.55 2.01
C PHE A 196 7.89 -19.28 3.32
N LYS A 197 8.74 -18.64 4.13
CA LYS A 197 8.99 -19.06 5.49
C LYS A 197 7.93 -18.46 6.40
N VAL A 198 7.36 -19.25 7.32
CA VAL A 198 6.25 -18.79 8.17
C VAL A 198 6.62 -17.57 9.02
N SER A 199 7.88 -17.43 9.44
CA SER A 199 8.37 -16.26 10.18
C SER A 199 8.36 -14.95 9.38
N ASP A 200 8.28 -14.99 8.05
CA ASP A 200 8.51 -13.83 7.17
C ASP A 200 7.21 -13.15 6.69
N VAL A 201 6.06 -13.64 7.16
CA VAL A 201 4.74 -13.12 6.77
C VAL A 201 4.07 -12.35 7.90
N ILE A 202 2.89 -11.80 7.65
CA ILE A 202 2.10 -11.06 8.64
C ILE A 202 1.83 -11.92 9.90
N LYS A 203 1.76 -11.25 11.06
CA LYS A 203 1.60 -11.94 12.35
C LYS A 203 0.40 -12.85 12.42
N GLY A 204 -0.71 -12.48 11.79
CA GLY A 204 -1.91 -13.32 11.75
C GLY A 204 -1.69 -14.66 11.05
N TRP A 205 -0.87 -14.70 10.01
CA TRP A 205 -0.48 -15.96 9.36
C TRP A 205 0.48 -16.78 10.22
N GLN A 206 1.41 -16.11 10.91
CA GLN A 206 2.34 -16.78 11.84
C GLN A 206 1.62 -17.51 12.98
N GLU A 207 0.45 -17.02 13.40
CA GLU A 207 -0.36 -17.67 14.43
C GLU A 207 -1.21 -18.82 13.90
N VAL A 208 -1.75 -18.70 12.68
CA VAL A 208 -2.71 -19.67 12.15
C VAL A 208 -2.05 -20.82 11.41
N ILE A 209 -1.01 -20.55 10.61
CA ILE A 209 -0.36 -21.58 9.79
C ILE A 209 0.18 -22.77 10.63
N PRO A 210 0.76 -22.56 11.82
CA PRO A 210 1.16 -23.68 12.68
C PRO A 210 0.02 -24.57 13.19
N LEU A 211 -1.22 -24.08 13.12
CA LEU A 211 -2.41 -24.86 13.49
C LEU A 211 -2.93 -25.72 12.33
N MET A 212 -2.55 -25.37 11.09
CA MET A 212 -2.97 -26.10 9.89
C MET A 212 -2.10 -27.35 9.68
N LYS A 213 -2.68 -28.32 8.97
CA LYS A 213 -1.96 -29.50 8.45
C LYS A 213 -2.06 -29.52 6.91
N VAL A 214 -1.15 -30.24 6.27
CA VAL A 214 -1.14 -30.34 4.81
C VAL A 214 -2.48 -30.87 4.31
N GLY A 215 -3.05 -30.16 3.33
CA GLY A 215 -4.36 -30.40 2.76
C GLY A 215 -5.47 -29.54 3.34
N ASP A 216 -5.27 -28.92 4.50
CA ASP A 216 -6.26 -28.01 5.08
C ASP A 216 -6.56 -26.84 4.15
N TYR A 217 -7.85 -26.47 4.08
CA TYR A 217 -8.34 -25.26 3.41
C TYR A 217 -9.16 -24.46 4.40
N TRP A 218 -8.65 -23.29 4.80
CA TRP A 218 -9.23 -22.47 5.85
C TRP A 218 -9.56 -21.07 5.32
N ARG A 219 -10.58 -20.47 5.91
CA ARG A 219 -10.83 -19.03 5.80
C ARG A 219 -10.38 -18.37 7.08
N ILE A 220 -9.50 -17.38 6.97
CA ILE A 220 -8.80 -16.72 8.06
C ILE A 220 -9.19 -15.25 8.07
N PHE A 221 -9.56 -14.73 9.22
CA PHE A 221 -9.93 -13.34 9.44
C PHE A 221 -8.88 -12.72 10.36
N VAL A 222 -8.11 -11.80 9.85
CA VAL A 222 -6.96 -11.22 10.55
C VAL A 222 -7.28 -9.80 10.97
N PRO A 223 -7.31 -9.51 12.29
CA PRO A 223 -7.47 -8.15 12.80
C PRO A 223 -6.37 -7.23 12.26
N PRO A 224 -6.62 -5.92 12.15
CA PRO A 224 -5.64 -4.96 11.64
C PRO A 224 -4.28 -5.06 12.32
N GLU A 225 -4.24 -5.23 13.63
CA GLU A 225 -3.02 -5.27 14.45
C GLU A 225 -2.08 -6.44 14.09
N PHE A 226 -2.65 -7.49 13.49
CA PHE A 226 -1.94 -8.69 13.04
C PHE A 226 -1.74 -8.73 11.51
N ALA A 227 -2.16 -7.67 10.80
CA ALA A 227 -2.01 -7.49 9.36
C ALA A 227 -1.26 -6.18 9.03
N TYR A 228 -1.97 -5.14 8.57
CA TYR A 228 -1.38 -3.88 8.10
C TYR A 228 -1.57 -2.70 9.08
N GLY A 229 -2.24 -2.92 10.20
CA GLY A 229 -2.37 -1.97 11.30
C GLY A 229 -3.10 -0.67 10.98
N GLU A 230 -2.75 0.36 11.76
CA GLU A 230 -3.37 1.69 11.66
C GLU A 230 -2.98 2.47 10.40
N ARG A 231 -1.98 2.02 9.65
CA ARG A 231 -1.51 2.71 8.43
C ARG A 231 -2.06 2.11 7.14
N GLY A 232 -2.50 0.84 7.19
CA GLY A 232 -2.77 0.09 5.97
C GLY A 232 -1.49 -0.24 5.19
N ASP A 233 -1.63 -0.62 3.91
CA ASP A 233 -0.50 -0.92 3.02
C ASP A 233 -0.07 0.28 2.15
N GLY A 234 -0.75 1.41 2.30
CA GLY A 234 -0.53 2.62 1.50
C GLY A 234 -0.99 2.53 0.04
N ARG A 235 -1.66 1.44 -0.35
CA ARG A 235 -2.11 1.19 -1.73
C ARG A 235 -3.57 0.78 -1.82
N ARG A 236 -3.90 -0.40 -1.34
CA ARG A 236 -5.23 -1.03 -1.51
C ARG A 236 -5.89 -1.40 -0.19
N VAL A 237 -5.10 -1.54 0.89
CA VAL A 237 -5.58 -1.78 2.24
C VAL A 237 -5.56 -0.47 3.00
N GLY A 238 -6.72 -0.01 3.41
CA GLY A 238 -6.88 1.20 4.21
C GLY A 238 -6.43 1.00 5.67
N PRO A 239 -6.37 2.08 6.45
CA PRO A 239 -6.05 2.01 7.87
C PRO A 239 -7.12 1.19 8.61
N ASN A 240 -6.68 0.37 9.57
CA ASN A 240 -7.55 -0.42 10.45
C ASN A 240 -8.53 -1.37 9.74
N GLU A 241 -8.19 -1.91 8.58
CA GLU A 241 -9.02 -2.89 7.87
C GLU A 241 -8.70 -4.33 8.29
N VAL A 242 -9.74 -5.13 8.50
CA VAL A 242 -9.62 -6.59 8.64
C VAL A 242 -9.28 -7.21 7.31
N MET A 243 -8.30 -8.09 7.30
CA MET A 243 -7.96 -8.91 6.14
C MET A 243 -8.65 -10.26 6.20
N VAL A 244 -9.18 -10.71 5.08
CA VAL A 244 -9.78 -12.03 4.91
C VAL A 244 -8.93 -12.83 3.94
N PHE A 245 -8.52 -14.03 4.36
CA PHE A 245 -7.76 -14.94 3.52
C PHE A 245 -8.51 -16.26 3.38
N GLU A 246 -8.51 -16.82 2.19
CA GLU A 246 -8.76 -18.23 1.97
C GLU A 246 -7.42 -18.87 1.65
N MET A 247 -7.02 -19.89 2.42
CA MET A 247 -5.69 -20.49 2.32
C MET A 247 -5.77 -22.01 2.32
N LYS A 248 -5.13 -22.62 1.32
CA LYS A 248 -4.94 -24.06 1.25
C LYS A 248 -3.45 -24.38 1.46
N LEU A 249 -3.14 -25.14 2.51
CA LEU A 249 -1.77 -25.58 2.78
C LEU A 249 -1.43 -26.79 1.91
N MET A 250 -0.51 -26.61 0.96
CA MET A 250 -0.16 -27.63 -0.03
C MET A 250 1.02 -28.48 0.41
N ASP A 251 2.03 -27.87 1.06
CA ASP A 251 3.25 -28.55 1.50
C ASP A 251 3.90 -27.78 2.67
N THR A 252 4.66 -28.51 3.48
CA THR A 252 5.49 -27.95 4.55
C THR A 252 6.82 -28.67 4.64
N LYS A 253 7.90 -27.90 4.73
CA LYS A 253 9.27 -28.38 4.95
C LYS A 253 9.80 -27.82 6.26
N PRO A 254 10.61 -28.59 7.02
CA PRO A 254 11.22 -28.14 8.26
C PRO A 254 12.01 -26.86 8.12
#